data_c4b31a529bc30c1d51b3814589ba0359
#
_entry.id   c4b31a529bc30c1d51b3814589ba0359
#
_cell.length_a   1.000
_cell.length_b   1.000
_cell.length_c   1.000
_cell.angle_alpha   90.00
_cell.angle_beta   90.00
_cell.angle_gamma   90.00
#
_symmetry.space_group_name_H-M   'P 1'
#
loop_
_entity.id
_entity.type
_entity.pdbx_description
1 polymer ?
#
loop_
_entity_poly.entity_id
_entity_poly.type
_entity_poly.pdbx_seq_one_letter_code
_entity_poly.pdbx_strand_id
1 'polypeptide(L)'
;HNGHVKAYVGGLNFSHFAYDMAMEGRRQVGSTIKPLLYSLAMENGFSPCDEAPNVQQTYMVAGKPWTPRNSGRARYGQMVTLKWGLQQSNNWISAYLMSKLNPQAFVDLLRQYGISNPEIHPSMSLCLGPCEITVGEMASAYTAFVNHGIRAAHMFVTRIEDGEGNLIAQFQPRMNEVISEESANKMLYMLKAVVDGGTAGRLRHKYEMKGEIGGKTGTTNNNSDAWFVGITPSLVSVCWVGGDDRDIHFDSMDMGQGATMALPVFAYYMQQIYADPQIGINENAVFDMPEGYDPCSYLDDALGDNEIEEIFE
;
A
#
# COMPACT_ATOMS: atom_id res chain seq x y z
N HIS A 1 -10.56 -6.48 -9.00
CA HIS A 1 -11.65 -5.72 -8.36
C HIS A 1 -12.73 -6.63 -7.74
N ASN A 2 -12.83 -7.87 -8.16
CA ASN A 2 -13.86 -8.81 -7.69
C ASN A 2 -13.34 -9.84 -6.65
N GLY A 3 -12.10 -9.69 -6.18
CA GLY A 3 -11.47 -10.58 -5.22
C GLY A 3 -11.03 -11.94 -5.78
N HIS A 4 -11.19 -12.20 -7.07
CA HIS A 4 -10.74 -13.46 -7.67
C HIS A 4 -9.22 -13.60 -7.58
N VAL A 5 -8.75 -14.67 -6.96
CA VAL A 5 -7.33 -15.00 -6.92
C VAL A 5 -6.92 -15.56 -8.28
N LYS A 6 -6.04 -14.86 -9.00
CA LYS A 6 -5.59 -15.22 -10.36
C LYS A 6 -4.26 -15.96 -10.36
N ALA A 7 -3.39 -15.66 -9.41
CA ALA A 7 -2.13 -16.35 -9.21
C ALA A 7 -1.82 -16.44 -7.72
N TYR A 8 -1.19 -17.52 -7.31
CA TYR A 8 -0.94 -17.81 -5.92
C TYR A 8 0.31 -18.67 -5.76
N VAL A 9 1.21 -18.24 -4.88
CA VAL A 9 2.39 -19.00 -4.49
C VAL A 9 2.55 -18.89 -2.98
N GLY A 10 2.21 -19.95 -2.24
CA GLY A 10 2.30 -20.01 -0.78
C GLY A 10 3.69 -20.40 -0.25
N GLY A 11 4.55 -20.92 -1.11
CA GLY A 11 5.92 -21.33 -0.77
C GLY A 11 6.66 -21.87 -2.00
N LEU A 12 7.99 -21.91 -1.92
CA LEU A 12 8.84 -22.34 -3.05
C LEU A 12 8.86 -23.86 -3.24
N ASN A 13 8.79 -24.61 -2.15
CA ASN A 13 8.84 -26.06 -2.21
C ASN A 13 8.08 -26.69 -1.04
N PHE A 14 6.89 -27.22 -1.33
CA PHE A 14 6.00 -27.81 -0.34
C PHE A 14 6.63 -29.02 0.40
N SER A 15 7.50 -29.78 -0.25
CA SER A 15 8.14 -30.93 0.39
C SER A 15 9.22 -30.57 1.43
N HIS A 16 9.74 -29.34 1.37
CA HIS A 16 10.69 -28.83 2.35
C HIS A 16 10.00 -27.99 3.44
N PHE A 17 9.01 -27.18 3.04
CA PHE A 17 8.29 -26.31 3.94
C PHE A 17 6.83 -26.25 3.51
N ALA A 18 5.98 -26.99 4.21
CA ALA A 18 4.57 -27.18 3.86
C ALA A 18 3.65 -26.03 4.35
N TYR A 19 4.19 -25.05 5.09
CA TYR A 19 3.43 -23.94 5.62
C TYR A 19 3.13 -22.89 4.54
N ASP A 20 1.88 -22.48 4.47
CA ASP A 20 1.43 -21.46 3.52
C ASP A 20 1.79 -20.05 3.98
N MET A 21 2.86 -19.52 3.43
CA MET A 21 3.35 -18.17 3.77
C MET A 21 2.48 -17.05 3.21
N ALA A 22 1.61 -17.33 2.23
CA ALA A 22 0.76 -16.28 1.65
C ALA A 22 -0.56 -16.09 2.41
N MET A 23 -1.18 -17.17 2.89
CA MET A 23 -2.50 -17.10 3.52
C MET A 23 -2.46 -17.31 5.05
N GLU A 24 -1.50 -18.08 5.54
CA GLU A 24 -1.37 -18.39 6.97
C GLU A 24 -0.18 -17.66 7.61
N GLY A 25 0.90 -17.48 6.85
CA GLY A 25 2.12 -16.84 7.31
C GLY A 25 1.93 -15.35 7.60
N ARG A 26 2.02 -14.99 8.88
CA ARG A 26 1.98 -13.58 9.30
C ARG A 26 3.38 -13.04 9.44
N ARG A 27 3.66 -11.98 8.71
CA ARG A 27 4.97 -11.32 8.72
C ARG A 27 4.82 -9.83 8.94
N GLN A 28 5.84 -9.21 9.51
CA GLN A 28 5.85 -7.78 9.79
C GLN A 28 5.79 -6.97 8.48
N VAL A 29 4.77 -6.11 8.36
CA VAL A 29 4.47 -5.45 7.08
C VAL A 29 5.27 -4.18 6.83
N GLY A 30 5.85 -3.60 7.87
CA GLY A 30 6.62 -2.36 7.74
C GLY A 30 5.82 -1.27 7.04
N SER A 31 6.48 -0.54 6.15
CA SER A 31 5.90 0.62 5.47
C SER A 31 4.74 0.33 4.51
N THR A 32 4.40 -0.93 4.24
CA THR A 32 3.18 -1.23 3.45
C THR A 32 1.88 -0.94 4.20
N ILE A 33 1.94 -0.74 5.52
CA ILE A 33 0.79 -0.29 6.31
C ILE A 33 0.44 1.19 6.08
N LYS A 34 1.40 2.01 5.63
CA LYS A 34 1.23 3.46 5.53
C LYS A 34 0.06 3.89 4.65
N PRO A 35 -0.20 3.30 3.48
CA PRO A 35 -1.39 3.66 2.71
C PRO A 35 -2.70 3.48 3.47
N LEU A 36 -2.79 2.45 4.35
CA LEU A 36 -3.98 2.25 5.18
C LEU A 36 -4.12 3.34 6.25
N LEU A 37 -3.01 3.83 6.82
CA LEU A 37 -3.01 4.99 7.72
C LEU A 37 -3.39 6.28 6.99
N TYR A 38 -2.80 6.50 5.81
CA TYR A 38 -3.08 7.70 5.00
C TYR A 38 -4.54 7.73 4.55
N SER A 39 -5.15 6.57 4.25
CA SER A 39 -6.58 6.51 3.95
C SER A 39 -7.45 6.95 5.13
N LEU A 40 -7.07 6.60 6.37
CA LEU A 40 -7.75 7.13 7.56
C LEU A 40 -7.62 8.66 7.64
N ALA A 41 -6.46 9.22 7.28
CA ALA A 41 -6.28 10.67 7.24
C ALA A 41 -7.19 11.30 6.18
N MET A 42 -7.29 10.73 4.97
CA MET A 42 -8.17 11.23 3.91
C MET A 42 -9.65 11.20 4.35
N GLU A 43 -10.09 10.13 5.03
CA GLU A 43 -11.44 10.05 5.62
C GLU A 43 -11.70 11.10 6.71
N ASN A 44 -10.64 11.58 7.37
CA ASN A 44 -10.70 12.64 8.38
C ASN A 44 -10.48 14.06 7.79
N GLY A 45 -10.62 14.23 6.49
CA GLY A 45 -10.61 15.53 5.81
C GLY A 45 -9.22 16.03 5.42
N PHE A 46 -8.16 15.21 5.53
CA PHE A 46 -6.86 15.56 4.99
C PHE A 46 -6.84 15.46 3.46
N SER A 47 -5.89 16.21 2.88
CA SER A 47 -5.61 16.21 1.44
C SER A 47 -4.18 15.71 1.17
N PRO A 48 -3.90 15.08 0.02
CA PRO A 48 -2.55 14.78 -0.42
C PRO A 48 -1.59 15.98 -0.42
N CYS A 49 -2.14 17.19 -0.51
CA CYS A 49 -1.42 18.45 -0.62
C CYS A 49 -1.23 19.18 0.71
N ASP A 50 -1.90 18.72 1.77
CA ASP A 50 -1.65 19.24 3.11
C ASP A 50 -0.19 19.04 3.47
N GLU A 51 0.38 20.07 4.11
CA GLU A 51 1.78 20.07 4.49
C GLU A 51 1.99 19.66 5.94
N ALA A 52 3.07 18.95 6.16
CA ALA A 52 3.54 18.55 7.49
C ALA A 52 5.04 18.85 7.65
N PRO A 53 5.49 19.17 8.88
CA PRO A 53 6.90 19.44 9.13
C PRO A 53 7.71 18.15 9.05
N ASN A 54 8.71 18.12 8.18
CA ASN A 54 9.62 16.99 8.01
C ASN A 54 10.77 17.05 9.04
N VAL A 55 10.40 16.87 10.29
CA VAL A 55 11.33 16.92 11.44
C VAL A 55 11.16 15.70 12.32
N GLN A 56 12.25 15.29 12.97
CA GLN A 56 12.20 14.24 13.96
C GLN A 56 11.51 14.75 15.25
N GLN A 57 10.48 14.03 15.68
CA GLN A 57 9.76 14.33 16.91
C GLN A 57 9.75 13.11 17.84
N THR A 58 9.65 13.36 19.13
CA THR A 58 9.51 12.32 20.15
C THR A 58 8.07 12.27 20.61
N TYR A 59 7.49 11.08 20.61
CA TYR A 59 6.13 10.79 21.05
C TYR A 59 6.16 9.90 22.30
N MET A 60 5.10 9.90 23.09
CA MET A 60 4.95 8.98 24.20
C MET A 60 4.19 7.73 23.74
N VAL A 61 4.81 6.55 23.90
CA VAL A 61 4.21 5.25 23.56
C VAL A 61 4.25 4.37 24.81
N ALA A 62 3.09 4.01 25.34
CA ALA A 62 2.97 3.23 26.57
C ALA A 62 3.81 3.81 27.75
N GLY A 63 3.79 5.14 27.90
CA GLY A 63 4.52 5.85 28.95
C GLY A 63 6.04 5.99 28.72
N LYS A 64 6.56 5.55 27.57
CA LYS A 64 7.98 5.67 27.21
C LYS A 64 8.16 6.61 26.02
N PRO A 65 9.26 7.39 25.97
CA PRO A 65 9.56 8.21 24.80
C PRO A 65 9.91 7.32 23.59
N TRP A 66 9.28 7.60 22.44
CA TRP A 66 9.53 6.95 21.17
C TRP A 66 9.85 8.00 20.11
N THR A 67 10.99 7.85 19.48
CA THR A 67 11.49 8.76 18.45
C THR A 67 11.71 7.97 17.16
N PRO A 68 10.81 8.09 16.15
CA PRO A 68 10.95 7.37 14.89
C PRO A 68 12.21 7.83 14.14
N ARG A 69 12.91 6.88 13.53
CA ARG A 69 14.05 7.14 12.65
C ARG A 69 13.59 7.12 11.21
N ASN A 70 14.23 7.92 10.37
CA ASN A 70 14.04 7.92 8.92
C ASN A 70 15.29 7.32 8.24
N SER A 71 15.11 6.69 7.09
CA SER A 71 16.22 6.14 6.29
C SER A 71 17.09 7.22 5.62
N GLY A 72 16.58 8.45 5.52
CA GLY A 72 17.29 9.58 4.92
C GLY A 72 16.89 10.91 5.56
N ARG A 73 17.59 11.97 5.16
CA ARG A 73 17.36 13.35 5.63
C ARG A 73 16.95 14.31 4.52
N ALA A 74 16.46 13.80 3.39
CA ALA A 74 15.98 14.64 2.29
C ALA A 74 14.90 15.61 2.81
N ARG A 75 15.02 16.88 2.47
CA ARG A 75 14.12 17.98 2.90
C ARG A 75 13.93 18.09 4.43
N TYR A 76 14.93 17.70 5.21
CA TYR A 76 14.87 17.86 6.68
C TYR A 76 14.64 19.33 7.06
N GLY A 77 13.71 19.56 7.99
CA GLY A 77 13.37 20.90 8.48
C GLY A 77 12.39 21.67 7.57
N GLN A 78 12.00 21.13 6.42
CA GLN A 78 11.05 21.77 5.51
C GLN A 78 9.62 21.29 5.77
N MET A 79 8.64 22.11 5.38
CA MET A 79 7.27 21.67 5.19
C MET A 79 7.22 20.83 3.90
N VAL A 80 6.55 19.69 3.94
CA VAL A 80 6.40 18.77 2.81
C VAL A 80 4.97 18.26 2.73
N THR A 81 4.49 18.00 1.53
CA THR A 81 3.13 17.50 1.33
C THR A 81 2.99 16.06 1.83
N LEU A 82 1.79 15.67 2.22
CA LEU A 82 1.48 14.28 2.58
C LEU A 82 1.77 13.33 1.41
N LYS A 83 1.49 13.74 0.17
CA LYS A 83 1.87 13.01 -1.04
C LYS A 83 3.37 12.72 -1.06
N TRP A 84 4.22 13.73 -0.84
CA TRP A 84 5.68 13.53 -0.79
C TRP A 84 6.06 12.58 0.37
N GLY A 85 5.42 12.71 1.52
CA GLY A 85 5.65 11.86 2.67
C GLY A 85 5.41 10.38 2.37
N LEU A 86 4.32 10.04 1.68
CA LEU A 86 4.02 8.67 1.26
C LEU A 86 4.96 8.21 0.12
N GLN A 87 5.20 9.08 -0.86
CA GLN A 87 6.07 8.86 -2.02
C GLN A 87 7.49 8.45 -1.58
N GLN A 88 8.05 9.13 -0.59
CA GLN A 88 9.37 8.86 -0.03
C GLN A 88 9.33 7.87 1.14
N SER A 89 8.16 7.35 1.47
CA SER A 89 7.96 6.46 2.63
C SER A 89 8.50 7.04 3.94
N ASN A 90 8.33 8.35 4.14
CA ASN A 90 8.89 9.09 5.25
C ASN A 90 8.21 8.68 6.58
N ASN A 91 9.02 8.31 7.59
CA ASN A 91 8.52 7.84 8.88
C ASN A 91 8.04 9.01 9.77
N TRP A 92 8.66 10.18 9.66
CA TRP A 92 8.29 11.34 10.47
C TRP A 92 6.92 11.88 10.08
N ILE A 93 6.61 11.90 8.76
CA ILE A 93 5.29 12.31 8.27
C ILE A 93 4.22 11.29 8.67
N SER A 94 4.52 9.99 8.62
CA SER A 94 3.59 8.95 9.10
C SER A 94 3.31 9.06 10.60
N ALA A 95 4.35 9.33 11.40
CA ALA A 95 4.20 9.57 12.85
C ALA A 95 3.43 10.87 13.13
N TYR A 96 3.68 11.94 12.36
CA TYR A 96 2.91 13.17 12.44
C TYR A 96 1.41 12.91 12.16
N LEU A 97 1.08 12.19 11.08
CA LEU A 97 -0.31 11.82 10.79
C LEU A 97 -0.94 11.04 11.93
N MET A 98 -0.25 9.99 12.42
CA MET A 98 -0.77 9.21 13.54
C MET A 98 -0.99 10.07 14.79
N SER A 99 -0.18 11.12 15.02
CA SER A 99 -0.36 12.05 16.15
C SER A 99 -1.60 12.95 16.02
N LYS A 100 -2.14 13.08 14.80
CA LYS A 100 -3.38 13.82 14.51
C LYS A 100 -4.61 12.92 14.45
N LEU A 101 -4.40 11.62 14.43
CA LEU A 101 -5.45 10.60 14.33
C LEU A 101 -5.52 9.81 15.63
N ASN A 102 -6.62 9.08 15.80
CA ASN A 102 -6.78 8.18 16.93
C ASN A 102 -6.21 6.79 16.60
N PRO A 103 -5.21 6.26 17.32
CA PRO A 103 -4.67 4.93 17.09
C PRO A 103 -5.71 3.81 17.16
N GLN A 104 -6.77 3.94 18.00
CA GLN A 104 -7.87 2.98 18.05
C GLN A 104 -8.68 3.01 16.76
N ALA A 105 -8.99 4.21 16.23
CA ALA A 105 -9.69 4.33 14.95
C ALA A 105 -8.89 3.70 13.80
N PHE A 106 -7.57 3.76 13.86
CA PHE A 106 -6.72 3.07 12.88
C PHE A 106 -6.82 1.54 13.01
N VAL A 107 -6.81 0.99 14.22
CA VAL A 107 -7.05 -0.46 14.43
C VAL A 107 -8.44 -0.86 13.92
N ASP A 108 -9.46 -0.07 14.19
CA ASP A 108 -10.84 -0.33 13.74
C ASP A 108 -10.92 -0.33 12.20
N LEU A 109 -10.24 0.62 11.55
CA LEU A 109 -10.14 0.66 10.08
C LEU A 109 -9.40 -0.55 9.52
N LEU A 110 -8.30 -0.99 10.16
CA LEU A 110 -7.59 -2.21 9.76
C LEU A 110 -8.51 -3.44 9.81
N ARG A 111 -9.42 -3.53 10.80
CA ARG A 111 -10.44 -4.59 10.84
C ARG A 111 -11.42 -4.51 9.66
N GLN A 112 -11.84 -3.31 9.27
CA GLN A 112 -12.69 -3.11 8.09
C GLN A 112 -11.97 -3.51 6.80
N TYR A 113 -10.67 -3.27 6.71
CA TYR A 113 -9.80 -3.76 5.62
C TYR A 113 -9.63 -5.30 5.64
N GLY A 114 -10.19 -5.99 6.64
CA GLY A 114 -10.16 -7.45 6.74
C GLY A 114 -8.89 -8.01 7.36
N ILE A 115 -8.11 -7.19 8.04
CA ILE A 115 -6.92 -7.61 8.78
C ILE A 115 -7.38 -8.23 10.11
N SER A 116 -7.15 -9.53 10.27
CA SER A 116 -7.76 -10.33 11.33
C SER A 116 -6.86 -10.57 12.54
N ASN A 117 -5.57 -10.22 12.48
CA ASN A 117 -4.62 -10.49 13.57
C ASN A 117 -5.03 -9.80 14.87
N PRO A 118 -5.44 -10.54 15.94
CA PRO A 118 -5.91 -9.96 17.20
C PRO A 118 -4.83 -9.23 17.98
N GLU A 119 -3.55 -9.53 17.72
CA GLU A 119 -2.40 -8.93 18.41
C GLU A 119 -2.09 -7.49 17.94
N ILE A 120 -2.87 -6.96 16.99
CA ILE A 120 -2.72 -5.57 16.57
C ILE A 120 -3.46 -4.67 17.57
N HIS A 121 -2.67 -3.95 18.36
CA HIS A 121 -3.15 -3.04 19.39
C HIS A 121 -2.90 -1.58 19.03
N PRO A 122 -3.74 -0.64 19.52
CA PRO A 122 -3.60 0.78 19.23
C PRO A 122 -2.30 1.33 19.84
N SER A 123 -1.45 1.90 19.00
CA SER A 123 -0.23 2.57 19.45
C SER A 123 0.25 3.57 18.39
N MET A 124 0.99 4.59 18.82
CA MET A 124 1.63 5.54 17.90
C MET A 124 2.57 4.86 16.90
N SER A 125 3.31 3.83 17.35
CA SER A 125 4.27 3.12 16.50
C SER A 125 3.61 2.28 15.41
N LEU A 126 2.30 1.99 15.51
CA LEU A 126 1.56 1.22 14.51
C LEU A 126 1.64 1.86 13.11
N CYS A 127 1.85 3.18 13.02
CA CYS A 127 2.05 3.91 11.76
C CYS A 127 3.24 3.41 10.91
N LEU A 128 4.17 2.67 11.51
CA LEU A 128 5.36 2.12 10.84
C LEU A 128 5.28 0.61 10.57
N GLY A 129 4.16 -0.02 10.90
CA GLY A 129 3.88 -1.43 10.61
C GLY A 129 4.71 -2.43 11.40
N PRO A 130 4.85 -2.29 12.74
CA PRO A 130 5.45 -3.32 13.58
C PRO A 130 4.54 -4.55 13.74
N CYS A 131 3.35 -4.54 13.15
CA CYS A 131 2.37 -5.59 13.21
C CYS A 131 2.55 -6.62 12.09
N GLU A 132 2.04 -7.82 12.33
CA GLU A 132 2.14 -8.96 11.42
C GLU A 132 0.81 -9.20 10.72
N ILE A 133 0.86 -9.29 9.38
CA ILE A 133 -0.30 -9.45 8.49
C ILE A 133 0.08 -10.47 7.41
N THR A 134 -0.89 -11.22 6.88
CA THR A 134 -0.63 -12.15 5.79
C THR A 134 -0.56 -11.42 4.43
N VAL A 135 0.08 -12.04 3.44
CA VAL A 135 0.11 -11.54 2.06
C VAL A 135 -1.31 -11.45 1.49
N GLY A 136 -2.16 -12.44 1.78
CA GLY A 136 -3.56 -12.46 1.35
C GLY A 136 -4.38 -11.32 1.95
N GLU A 137 -4.25 -11.05 3.26
CA GLU A 137 -4.91 -9.91 3.91
C GLU A 137 -4.50 -8.58 3.29
N MET A 138 -3.20 -8.39 3.01
CA MET A 138 -2.69 -7.18 2.35
C MET A 138 -3.23 -7.05 0.92
N ALA A 139 -3.27 -8.14 0.15
CA ALA A 139 -3.84 -8.13 -1.21
C ALA A 139 -5.31 -7.73 -1.20
N SER A 140 -6.09 -8.30 -0.29
CA SER A 140 -7.51 -7.95 -0.10
C SER A 140 -7.68 -6.49 0.32
N ALA A 141 -6.90 -5.99 1.28
CA ALA A 141 -6.99 -4.62 1.76
C ALA A 141 -6.76 -3.59 0.64
N TYR A 142 -5.73 -3.79 -0.19
CA TYR A 142 -5.39 -2.85 -1.25
C TYR A 142 -6.39 -2.84 -2.42
N THR A 143 -7.29 -3.82 -2.52
CA THR A 143 -8.37 -3.76 -3.53
C THR A 143 -9.26 -2.54 -3.33
N ALA A 144 -9.42 -2.04 -2.11
CA ALA A 144 -10.23 -0.86 -1.83
C ALA A 144 -9.74 0.39 -2.58
N PHE A 145 -8.42 0.53 -2.79
CA PHE A 145 -7.88 1.70 -3.48
C PHE A 145 -8.19 1.73 -4.98
N VAL A 146 -8.34 0.57 -5.62
CA VAL A 146 -8.63 0.45 -7.06
C VAL A 146 -10.10 0.11 -7.34
N ASN A 147 -10.92 0.04 -6.31
CA ASN A 147 -12.32 -0.36 -6.38
C ASN A 147 -13.22 0.63 -5.61
N HIS A 148 -12.99 1.94 -5.80
CA HIS A 148 -13.80 3.04 -5.28
C HIS A 148 -14.05 2.97 -3.75
N GLY A 149 -13.06 2.50 -3.00
CA GLY A 149 -13.17 2.35 -1.55
C GLY A 149 -13.75 1.01 -1.07
N ILE A 150 -14.12 0.14 -2.00
CA ILE A 150 -14.73 -1.15 -1.72
C ILE A 150 -13.66 -2.24 -1.69
N ARG A 151 -13.44 -2.83 -0.53
CA ARG A 151 -12.59 -3.98 -0.36
C ARG A 151 -13.27 -5.24 -0.89
N ALA A 152 -12.53 -6.05 -1.64
CA ALA A 152 -12.93 -7.39 -2.06
C ALA A 152 -12.14 -8.47 -1.30
N ALA A 153 -12.83 -9.36 -0.59
CA ALA A 153 -12.19 -10.52 0.02
C ALA A 153 -11.70 -11.48 -1.09
N HIS A 154 -10.56 -12.12 -0.86
CA HIS A 154 -10.03 -13.11 -1.80
C HIS A 154 -10.98 -14.28 -1.98
N MET A 155 -11.13 -14.75 -3.22
CA MET A 155 -12.01 -15.85 -3.60
C MET A 155 -11.27 -16.79 -4.57
N PHE A 156 -11.14 -18.05 -4.17
CA PHE A 156 -10.46 -19.10 -4.94
C PHE A 156 -11.44 -19.93 -5.79
N VAL A 157 -12.67 -20.09 -5.30
CA VAL A 157 -13.68 -20.93 -5.94
C VAL A 157 -14.90 -20.07 -6.28
N THR A 158 -15.29 -20.03 -7.54
CA THR A 158 -16.46 -19.28 -8.03
C THR A 158 -17.68 -20.16 -8.17
N ARG A 159 -17.49 -21.44 -8.55
CA ARG A 159 -18.58 -22.40 -8.72
C ARG A 159 -18.08 -23.84 -8.55
N ILE A 160 -18.99 -24.72 -8.19
CA ILE A 160 -18.79 -26.18 -8.11
C ILE A 160 -19.84 -26.84 -8.99
N GLU A 161 -19.40 -27.77 -9.83
CA GLU A 161 -20.24 -28.56 -10.72
C GLU A 161 -20.05 -30.05 -10.46
N ASP A 162 -21.05 -30.86 -10.76
CA ASP A 162 -20.91 -32.31 -10.79
C ASP A 162 -20.21 -32.80 -12.07
N GLY A 163 -19.99 -34.10 -12.18
CA GLY A 163 -19.35 -34.70 -13.36
C GLY A 163 -20.16 -34.59 -14.66
N GLU A 164 -21.42 -34.19 -14.60
CA GLU A 164 -22.33 -33.99 -15.74
C GLU A 164 -22.45 -32.51 -16.11
N GLY A 165 -21.80 -31.61 -15.35
CA GLY A 165 -21.82 -30.16 -15.57
C GLY A 165 -22.99 -29.43 -14.91
N ASN A 166 -23.74 -30.09 -14.03
CA ASN A 166 -24.84 -29.45 -13.31
C ASN A 166 -24.23 -28.61 -12.15
N LEU A 167 -24.78 -27.40 -11.98
CA LEU A 167 -24.34 -26.49 -10.93
C LEU A 167 -24.74 -27.02 -9.56
N ILE A 168 -23.75 -27.29 -8.69
CA ILE A 168 -23.95 -27.69 -7.29
C ILE A 168 -23.96 -26.45 -6.39
N ALA A 169 -22.99 -25.53 -6.59
CA ALA A 169 -22.90 -24.31 -5.80
C ALA A 169 -22.26 -23.18 -6.60
N GLN A 170 -22.66 -21.95 -6.32
CA GLN A 170 -22.09 -20.74 -6.86
C GLN A 170 -21.79 -19.77 -5.71
N PHE A 171 -20.62 -19.14 -5.76
CA PHE A 171 -20.15 -18.20 -4.74
C PHE A 171 -20.13 -16.79 -5.31
N GLN A 172 -20.45 -15.81 -4.47
CA GLN A 172 -20.36 -14.39 -4.80
C GLN A 172 -19.19 -13.76 -4.04
N PRO A 173 -18.52 -12.76 -4.60
CA PRO A 173 -17.47 -12.01 -3.92
C PRO A 173 -18.02 -11.36 -2.64
N ARG A 174 -17.28 -11.49 -1.54
CA ARG A 174 -17.56 -10.74 -0.32
C ARG A 174 -16.89 -9.38 -0.42
N MET A 175 -17.73 -8.35 -0.50
CA MET A 175 -17.27 -6.97 -0.68
C MET A 175 -17.84 -6.10 0.44
N ASN A 176 -17.05 -5.14 0.90
CA ASN A 176 -17.50 -4.13 1.85
C ASN A 176 -16.83 -2.79 1.56
N GLU A 177 -17.57 -1.71 1.69
CA GLU A 177 -17.03 -0.36 1.67
C GLU A 177 -16.19 -0.14 2.94
N VAL A 178 -14.97 0.37 2.76
CA VAL A 178 -14.01 0.63 3.84
C VAL A 178 -13.72 2.11 3.95
N ILE A 179 -13.59 2.78 2.82
CA ILE A 179 -13.33 4.21 2.68
C ILE A 179 -14.23 4.78 1.58
N SER A 180 -14.43 6.07 1.57
CA SER A 180 -15.14 6.77 0.50
C SER A 180 -14.39 6.67 -0.84
N GLU A 181 -15.11 6.79 -1.95
CA GLU A 181 -14.52 6.86 -3.29
C GLU A 181 -13.55 8.03 -3.42
N GLU A 182 -13.90 9.19 -2.83
CA GLU A 182 -13.01 10.35 -2.79
C GLU A 182 -11.68 10.04 -2.14
N SER A 183 -11.69 9.39 -0.98
CA SER A 183 -10.47 8.96 -0.28
C SER A 183 -9.69 7.92 -1.08
N ALA A 184 -10.37 7.00 -1.76
CA ALA A 184 -9.74 6.02 -2.64
C ALA A 184 -9.01 6.71 -3.81
N ASN A 185 -9.62 7.71 -4.44
CA ASN A 185 -9.01 8.50 -5.52
C ASN A 185 -7.78 9.28 -5.02
N LYS A 186 -7.87 9.92 -3.84
CA LYS A 186 -6.72 10.57 -3.19
C LYS A 186 -5.58 9.58 -2.94
N MET A 187 -5.90 8.36 -2.50
CA MET A 187 -4.91 7.33 -2.25
C MET A 187 -4.28 6.81 -3.55
N LEU A 188 -5.05 6.58 -4.62
CA LEU A 188 -4.53 6.22 -5.95
C LEU A 188 -3.55 7.27 -6.46
N TYR A 189 -3.91 8.55 -6.37
CA TYR A 189 -3.04 9.66 -6.76
C TYR A 189 -1.69 9.61 -6.04
N MET A 190 -1.69 9.34 -4.72
CA MET A 190 -0.46 9.23 -3.94
C MET A 190 0.32 7.94 -4.24
N LEU A 191 -0.36 6.81 -4.45
CA LEU A 191 0.27 5.52 -4.75
C LEU A 191 0.92 5.50 -6.13
N LYS A 192 0.34 6.21 -7.13
CA LYS A 192 0.99 6.44 -8.43
C LYS A 192 2.30 7.24 -8.24
N ALA A 193 2.30 8.28 -7.40
CA ALA A 193 3.49 9.06 -7.13
C ALA A 193 4.64 8.25 -6.52
N VAL A 194 4.36 7.20 -5.72
CA VAL A 194 5.38 6.28 -5.19
C VAL A 194 6.13 5.56 -6.32
N VAL A 195 5.43 5.22 -7.41
CA VAL A 195 6.01 4.56 -8.59
C VAL A 195 6.68 5.57 -9.51
N ASP A 196 6.08 6.73 -9.72
CA ASP A 196 6.55 7.69 -10.74
C ASP A 196 7.79 8.49 -10.30
N GLY A 197 8.04 8.61 -9.00
CA GLY A 197 9.20 9.37 -8.49
C GLY A 197 9.56 9.08 -7.04
N GLY A 198 9.09 7.95 -6.50
CA GLY A 198 9.31 7.56 -5.11
C GLY A 198 10.10 6.27 -4.95
N THR A 199 9.86 5.57 -3.83
CA THR A 199 10.60 4.37 -3.45
C THR A 199 10.41 3.19 -4.42
N ALA A 200 9.38 3.19 -5.26
CA ALA A 200 9.13 2.19 -6.30
C ALA A 200 9.54 2.67 -7.72
N GLY A 201 10.25 3.77 -7.86
CA GLY A 201 10.67 4.35 -9.14
C GLY A 201 11.46 3.39 -10.04
N ARG A 202 12.07 2.34 -9.46
CA ARG A 202 12.74 1.28 -10.23
C ARG A 202 11.82 0.61 -11.26
N LEU A 203 10.50 0.58 -11.03
CA LEU A 203 9.55 0.08 -12.03
C LEU A 203 9.63 0.88 -13.33
N ARG A 204 9.84 2.19 -13.24
CA ARG A 204 9.98 3.07 -14.41
C ARG A 204 11.37 2.98 -15.05
N HIS A 205 12.43 3.28 -14.30
CA HIS A 205 13.75 3.46 -14.88
C HIS A 205 14.58 2.18 -15.02
N LYS A 206 14.30 1.10 -14.28
CA LYS A 206 15.02 -0.16 -14.38
C LYS A 206 14.24 -1.23 -15.17
N TYR A 207 12.92 -1.30 -14.95
CA TYR A 207 12.05 -2.31 -15.56
C TYR A 207 11.23 -1.76 -16.72
N GLU A 208 11.35 -0.46 -17.03
CA GLU A 208 10.76 0.23 -18.19
C GLU A 208 9.23 0.06 -18.30
N MET A 209 8.56 -0.18 -17.18
CA MET A 209 7.11 -0.33 -17.15
C MET A 209 6.43 1.01 -17.39
N LYS A 210 5.48 1.08 -18.33
CA LYS A 210 4.87 2.32 -18.82
C LYS A 210 3.47 2.57 -18.29
N GLY A 211 2.65 1.53 -18.17
CA GLY A 211 1.23 1.63 -17.80
C GLY A 211 0.97 2.33 -16.46
N GLU A 212 -0.29 2.56 -16.16
CA GLU A 212 -0.68 3.12 -14.86
C GLU A 212 -0.46 2.10 -13.75
N ILE A 213 0.42 2.43 -12.82
CA ILE A 213 0.82 1.59 -11.70
C ILE A 213 0.89 2.44 -10.45
N GLY A 214 0.23 2.02 -9.41
CA GLY A 214 0.45 2.48 -8.04
C GLY A 214 1.18 1.40 -7.24
N GLY A 215 1.75 1.76 -6.10
CA GLY A 215 2.37 0.74 -5.27
C GLY A 215 2.98 1.25 -3.98
N LYS A 216 3.45 0.31 -3.17
CA LYS A 216 4.14 0.62 -1.92
C LYS A 216 5.19 -0.43 -1.59
N THR A 217 6.38 0.00 -1.26
CA THR A 217 7.47 -0.82 -0.72
C THR A 217 7.35 -0.94 0.79
N GLY A 218 7.72 -2.08 1.32
CA GLY A 218 7.88 -2.32 2.76
C GLY A 218 9.22 -2.99 3.06
N THR A 219 9.80 -2.60 4.17
CA THR A 219 11.04 -3.17 4.70
C THR A 219 10.98 -3.12 6.21
N THR A 220 11.40 -4.17 6.90
CA THR A 220 11.53 -4.19 8.34
C THR A 220 12.91 -3.74 8.80
N ASN A 221 13.02 -3.31 10.05
CA ASN A 221 14.26 -2.69 10.57
C ASN A 221 15.50 -3.59 10.49
N ASN A 222 15.32 -4.91 10.57
CA ASN A 222 16.40 -5.89 10.49
C ASN A 222 16.54 -6.54 9.10
N ASN A 223 15.86 -6.00 8.09
CA ASN A 223 15.88 -6.51 6.70
C ASN A 223 15.42 -7.97 6.56
N SER A 224 14.61 -8.49 7.50
CA SER A 224 14.08 -9.86 7.46
C SER A 224 12.84 -9.99 6.57
N ASP A 225 12.13 -8.89 6.34
CA ASP A 225 10.89 -8.86 5.57
C ASP A 225 10.94 -7.76 4.52
N ALA A 226 10.87 -8.16 3.28
CA ALA A 226 10.79 -7.30 2.11
C ALA A 226 9.42 -7.44 1.45
N TRP A 227 8.70 -6.33 1.33
CA TRP A 227 7.36 -6.29 0.76
C TRP A 227 7.27 -5.38 -0.44
N PHE A 228 6.46 -5.77 -1.40
CA PHE A 228 5.97 -4.87 -2.43
C PHE A 228 4.49 -5.16 -2.70
N VAL A 229 3.69 -4.11 -2.64
CA VAL A 229 2.31 -4.14 -3.11
C VAL A 229 2.23 -3.29 -4.36
N GLY A 230 1.88 -3.90 -5.47
CA GLY A 230 1.64 -3.24 -6.75
C GLY A 230 0.17 -3.31 -7.13
N ILE A 231 -0.34 -2.20 -7.60
CA ILE A 231 -1.72 -2.06 -8.08
C ILE A 231 -1.72 -1.55 -9.51
N THR A 232 -2.53 -2.16 -10.33
CA THR A 232 -2.82 -1.73 -11.71
C THR A 232 -4.34 -1.62 -11.87
N PRO A 233 -4.84 -1.04 -12.96
CA PRO A 233 -6.29 -0.99 -13.20
C PRO A 233 -6.99 -2.34 -13.17
N SER A 234 -6.26 -3.45 -13.38
CA SER A 234 -6.84 -4.80 -13.48
C SER A 234 -6.45 -5.74 -12.34
N LEU A 235 -5.33 -5.50 -11.66
CA LEU A 235 -4.76 -6.43 -10.68
C LEU A 235 -4.22 -5.71 -9.45
N VAL A 236 -4.41 -6.34 -8.29
CA VAL A 236 -3.62 -6.11 -7.08
C VAL A 236 -2.69 -7.29 -6.90
N SER A 237 -1.40 -7.05 -6.77
CA SER A 237 -0.39 -8.09 -6.59
C SER A 237 0.48 -7.74 -5.39
N VAL A 238 0.62 -8.68 -4.47
CA VAL A 238 1.45 -8.54 -3.27
C VAL A 238 2.54 -9.58 -3.29
N CYS A 239 3.76 -9.13 -3.06
CA CYS A 239 4.91 -9.98 -2.96
C CYS A 239 5.61 -9.74 -1.61
N TRP A 240 5.87 -10.83 -0.90
CA TRP A 240 6.74 -10.86 0.27
C TRP A 240 7.95 -11.75 -0.02
N VAL A 241 9.11 -11.31 0.42
CA VAL A 241 10.36 -12.06 0.36
C VAL A 241 11.02 -12.00 1.73
N GLY A 242 11.36 -13.17 2.28
CA GLY A 242 12.01 -13.32 3.57
C GLY A 242 12.43 -14.78 3.80
N GLY A 243 13.16 -15.00 4.87
CA GLY A 243 13.51 -16.36 5.33
C GLY A 243 12.36 -17.03 6.09
N ASP A 244 12.43 -18.35 6.25
CA ASP A 244 11.47 -19.12 7.05
C ASP A 244 11.45 -18.65 8.50
N ASP A 245 12.62 -18.25 9.02
CA ASP A 245 12.79 -17.61 10.31
C ASP A 245 13.21 -16.13 10.14
N ARG A 246 12.80 -15.27 11.09
CA ARG A 246 13.14 -13.85 11.09
C ARG A 246 14.61 -13.56 11.43
N ASP A 247 15.30 -14.53 12.01
CA ASP A 247 16.76 -14.46 12.23
C ASP A 247 17.55 -14.59 10.92
N ILE A 248 16.88 -15.06 9.85
CA ILE A 248 17.44 -15.08 8.50
C ILE A 248 17.16 -13.73 7.84
N HIS A 249 18.16 -12.88 7.75
CA HIS A 249 18.05 -11.55 7.21
C HIS A 249 19.33 -11.09 6.49
N PHE A 250 19.21 -10.03 5.72
CA PHE A 250 20.37 -9.36 5.11
C PHE A 250 21.00 -8.35 6.08
N ASP A 251 22.32 -8.24 6.05
CA ASP A 251 23.06 -7.29 6.89
C ASP A 251 22.88 -5.83 6.46
N SER A 252 22.48 -5.59 5.21
CA SER A 252 22.29 -4.25 4.66
C SER A 252 20.90 -4.02 4.11
N MET A 253 20.41 -2.79 4.23
CA MET A 253 19.15 -2.37 3.64
C MET A 253 19.18 -2.45 2.10
N ASP A 254 20.31 -2.20 1.47
CA ASP A 254 20.46 -2.26 0.01
C ASP A 254 20.18 -3.64 -0.56
N MET A 255 20.48 -4.68 0.22
CA MET A 255 20.21 -6.08 -0.14
C MET A 255 18.80 -6.51 0.25
N GLY A 256 18.32 -6.13 1.46
CA GLY A 256 17.10 -6.68 2.06
C GLY A 256 15.85 -5.80 1.96
N GLN A 257 15.92 -4.66 1.24
CA GLN A 257 14.73 -3.79 1.11
C GLN A 257 13.71 -4.29 0.08
N GLY A 258 12.44 -3.91 0.28
CA GLY A 258 11.34 -4.29 -0.62
C GLY A 258 11.56 -3.89 -2.08
N ALA A 259 12.18 -2.73 -2.31
CA ALA A 259 12.52 -2.24 -3.66
C ALA A 259 13.58 -3.11 -4.38
N THR A 260 14.36 -3.90 -3.65
CA THR A 260 15.42 -4.76 -4.21
C THR A 260 14.99 -6.22 -4.30
N MET A 261 14.16 -6.68 -3.36
CA MET A 261 13.80 -8.11 -3.23
C MET A 261 12.39 -8.41 -3.76
N ALA A 262 11.37 -7.69 -3.31
CA ALA A 262 9.97 -8.00 -3.63
C ALA A 262 9.47 -7.30 -4.90
N LEU A 263 9.86 -6.05 -5.12
CA LEU A 263 9.47 -5.27 -6.31
C LEU A 263 9.89 -5.95 -7.63
N PRO A 264 11.09 -6.55 -7.78
CA PRO A 264 11.47 -7.27 -9.00
C PRO A 264 10.53 -8.42 -9.35
N VAL A 265 10.02 -9.14 -8.35
CA VAL A 265 9.07 -10.23 -8.59
C VAL A 265 7.79 -9.70 -9.23
N PHE A 266 7.25 -8.60 -8.69
CA PHE A 266 6.12 -7.92 -9.30
C PHE A 266 6.42 -7.45 -10.74
N ALA A 267 7.59 -6.84 -10.95
CA ALA A 267 7.96 -6.33 -12.27
C ALA A 267 8.00 -7.44 -13.33
N TYR A 268 8.70 -8.54 -13.05
CA TYR A 268 8.78 -9.68 -13.98
C TYR A 268 7.42 -10.36 -14.18
N TYR A 269 6.62 -10.49 -13.13
CA TYR A 269 5.28 -11.04 -13.20
C TYR A 269 4.39 -10.21 -14.14
N MET A 270 4.36 -8.90 -13.97
CA MET A 270 3.56 -8.01 -14.81
C MET A 270 4.07 -7.94 -16.25
N GLN A 271 5.39 -7.97 -16.48
CA GLN A 271 5.95 -8.03 -17.83
C GLN A 271 5.49 -9.30 -18.57
N GLN A 272 5.44 -10.45 -17.90
CA GLN A 272 4.92 -11.69 -18.48
C GLN A 272 3.42 -11.59 -18.79
N ILE A 273 2.62 -11.00 -17.89
CA ILE A 273 1.19 -10.78 -18.10
C ILE A 273 0.95 -9.88 -19.33
N TYR A 274 1.66 -8.77 -19.43
CA TYR A 274 1.49 -7.82 -20.54
C TYR A 274 1.98 -8.38 -21.89
N ALA A 275 2.93 -9.31 -21.85
CA ALA A 275 3.45 -9.98 -23.04
C ALA A 275 2.50 -11.05 -23.61
N ASP A 276 1.53 -11.53 -22.83
CA ASP A 276 0.58 -12.56 -23.26
C ASP A 276 -0.83 -11.97 -23.49
N PRO A 277 -1.22 -11.74 -24.75
CA PRO A 277 -2.54 -11.20 -25.09
C PRO A 277 -3.72 -12.10 -24.67
N GLN A 278 -3.50 -13.40 -24.44
CA GLN A 278 -4.55 -14.33 -24.04
C GLN A 278 -5.03 -14.09 -22.61
N ILE A 279 -4.20 -13.47 -21.78
CA ILE A 279 -4.58 -13.10 -20.39
C ILE A 279 -5.61 -11.97 -20.38
N GLY A 280 -5.67 -11.14 -21.43
CA GLY A 280 -6.65 -10.05 -21.57
C GLY A 280 -6.41 -8.86 -20.63
N ILE A 281 -5.22 -8.73 -20.04
CA ILE A 281 -4.81 -7.59 -19.23
C ILE A 281 -3.92 -6.68 -20.07
N ASN A 282 -4.31 -5.42 -20.19
CA ASN A 282 -3.65 -4.44 -21.05
C ASN A 282 -2.80 -3.47 -20.25
N GLU A 283 -1.55 -3.28 -20.64
CA GLU A 283 -0.65 -2.30 -20.06
C GLU A 283 -1.17 -0.85 -20.19
N ASN A 284 -1.94 -0.56 -21.25
CA ASN A 284 -2.49 0.77 -21.49
C ASN A 284 -3.85 1.02 -20.77
N ALA A 285 -4.31 0.10 -19.95
CA ALA A 285 -5.47 0.34 -19.10
C ALA A 285 -5.19 1.48 -18.12
N VAL A 286 -6.20 2.31 -17.85
CA VAL A 286 -6.14 3.43 -16.93
C VAL A 286 -6.99 3.16 -15.69
N PHE A 287 -6.63 3.76 -14.56
CA PHE A 287 -7.47 3.70 -13.37
C PHE A 287 -8.79 4.44 -13.60
N ASP A 288 -9.85 3.89 -13.05
CA ASP A 288 -11.16 4.53 -13.07
C ASP A 288 -11.17 5.67 -12.04
N MET A 289 -10.77 6.85 -12.51
CA MET A 289 -10.70 8.09 -11.74
C MET A 289 -11.35 9.21 -12.58
N PRO A 290 -11.88 10.27 -11.95
CA PRO A 290 -12.36 11.42 -12.70
C PRO A 290 -11.28 11.96 -13.65
N GLU A 291 -11.69 12.36 -14.85
CA GLU A 291 -10.77 12.94 -15.84
C GLU A 291 -10.12 14.20 -15.29
N GLY A 292 -8.79 14.31 -15.43
CA GLY A 292 -8.02 15.43 -14.92
C GLY A 292 -7.98 15.53 -13.39
N TYR A 293 -8.25 14.43 -12.68
CA TYR A 293 -8.28 14.45 -11.22
C TYR A 293 -6.96 14.95 -10.62
N ASP A 294 -7.02 16.12 -10.03
CA ASP A 294 -5.95 16.72 -9.21
C ASP A 294 -6.52 17.20 -7.87
N PRO A 295 -6.28 16.45 -6.79
CA PRO A 295 -6.77 16.82 -5.46
C PRO A 295 -6.10 18.08 -4.88
N CYS A 296 -5.17 18.68 -5.61
CA CYS A 296 -4.39 19.85 -5.21
C CYS A 296 -4.74 21.14 -6.01
N SER A 297 -5.60 21.04 -7.00
CA SER A 297 -5.94 22.16 -7.90
C SER A 297 -6.43 23.43 -7.18
N TYR A 298 -7.08 23.26 -6.01
CA TYR A 298 -7.55 24.40 -5.21
C TYR A 298 -6.41 25.29 -4.66
N LEU A 299 -5.16 24.77 -4.60
CA LEU A 299 -4.01 25.58 -4.17
C LEU A 299 -3.56 26.53 -5.27
N ASP A 300 -3.67 26.12 -6.53
CA ASP A 300 -3.33 26.95 -7.67
C ASP A 300 -4.34 28.11 -7.81
N ASP A 301 -5.64 27.85 -7.55
CA ASP A 301 -6.68 28.87 -7.53
C ASP A 301 -6.46 29.88 -6.39
N ALA A 302 -6.09 29.43 -5.20
CA ALA A 302 -5.85 30.29 -4.04
C ALA A 302 -4.59 31.16 -4.19
N LEU A 303 -3.59 30.69 -4.93
CA LEU A 303 -2.38 31.48 -5.23
C LEU A 303 -2.66 32.52 -6.34
N GLY A 304 -3.53 32.18 -7.31
CA GLY A 304 -3.94 33.10 -8.37
C GLY A 304 -4.73 34.30 -7.86
N ASP A 305 -5.63 34.09 -6.89
CA ASP A 305 -6.43 35.16 -6.30
C ASP A 305 -5.60 36.15 -5.45
N ASN A 306 -4.55 35.68 -4.79
CA ASN A 306 -3.65 36.55 -4.01
C ASN A 306 -2.75 37.42 -4.87
N GLU A 307 -2.36 36.99 -6.09
CA GLU A 307 -1.58 37.81 -7.01
C GLU A 307 -2.42 38.95 -7.65
N ILE A 308 -3.75 38.85 -7.67
CA ILE A 308 -4.63 39.86 -8.22
C ILE A 308 -4.90 40.99 -7.22
N GLU A 309 -4.91 40.73 -5.92
CA GLU A 309 -5.12 41.79 -4.91
C GLU A 309 -3.91 42.71 -4.71
N GLU A 310 -2.67 42.21 -4.90
CA GLU A 310 -1.45 43.04 -4.80
C GLU A 310 -1.24 44.02 -5.98
N ILE A 311 -1.96 43.86 -7.09
CA ILE A 311 -1.83 44.74 -8.26
C ILE A 311 -2.74 46.00 -8.15
N PHE A 312 -3.64 46.05 -7.17
CA PHE A 312 -4.64 47.17 -7.02
C PHE A 312 -4.52 47.95 -5.69
N GLU A 313 -3.48 47.75 -4.89
CA GLU A 313 -3.04 48.65 -3.81
C GLU A 313 -1.79 49.45 -4.24
#